data_6bfbb054cd4a9b1f1fc28eb36e0126fc
#
_entry.id   6bfbb054cd4a9b1f1fc28eb36e0126fc
#
_cell.length_a   1.000
_cell.length_b   1.000
_cell.length_c   1.000
_cell.angle_alpha   90.00
_cell.angle_beta   90.00
_cell.angle_gamma   90.00
#
_symmetry.space_group_name_H-M   'P 1'
#
loop_
_entity.id
_entity.type
_entity.pdbx_description
1 polymer ?
#
loop_
_entity_poly.entity_id
_entity_poly.type
_entity_poly.pdbx_seq_one_letter_code
_entity_poly.pdbx_strand_id
1 'polypeptide(L)'
;MPQAVPTNTSVISVRGHTLFPTVIFVAKASNPVVIPQLPSPSPRNLPTPVRVERLSFLLDGYTHSTVEFLISGFTNGFPIHFQGVHQSRTAKNLLSALDNPSAVDSKLKKELEAQRLAGPFQSPPLSPFWISPLGVVPKKVPGEFRLIHHLSFPKGASVNDGIPPEHTSVHYATIDGAIELIKRAGPGCFLAKTDIKNAFRIIPIDPDDYGLLGMQ
;
A
#
# COMPACT_ATOMS: atom_id res chain seq x y z
N MET A 1 19.46 7.08 -39.58
CA MET A 1 18.73 6.01 -38.88
C MET A 1 18.98 6.20 -37.39
N PRO A 2 18.01 6.55 -36.57
CA PRO A 2 18.20 6.63 -35.13
C PRO A 2 18.22 5.21 -34.53
N GLN A 3 19.30 4.90 -33.81
CA GLN A 3 19.44 3.67 -33.05
C GLN A 3 18.48 3.68 -31.86
N ALA A 4 17.77 2.58 -31.67
CA ALA A 4 16.88 2.35 -30.53
C ALA A 4 17.68 2.38 -29.22
N VAL A 5 17.24 3.22 -28.29
CA VAL A 5 17.74 3.26 -26.92
C VAL A 5 17.20 2.04 -26.18
N PRO A 6 18.03 1.21 -25.53
CA PRO A 6 17.54 0.09 -24.75
C PRO A 6 16.84 0.63 -23.49
N THR A 7 15.56 0.38 -23.38
CA THR A 7 14.72 0.68 -22.20
C THR A 7 14.98 -0.35 -21.11
N ASN A 8 16.00 -0.11 -20.27
CA ASN A 8 16.14 -0.77 -19.01
C ASN A 8 15.59 0.16 -17.92
N THR A 9 14.31 0.06 -17.61
CA THR A 9 13.67 0.79 -16.53
C THR A 9 13.93 0.04 -15.22
N SER A 10 14.95 0.49 -14.48
CA SER A 10 15.20 0.02 -13.12
C SER A 10 14.22 0.70 -12.17
N VAL A 11 13.29 -0.03 -11.59
CA VAL A 11 12.40 0.48 -10.54
C VAL A 11 13.18 0.51 -9.23
N ILE A 12 13.33 1.70 -8.63
CA ILE A 12 13.98 1.88 -7.34
C ILE A 12 12.90 1.81 -6.26
N SER A 13 13.00 0.83 -5.36
CA SER A 13 12.18 0.73 -4.17
C SER A 13 12.98 1.07 -2.92
N VAL A 14 12.39 1.81 -2.01
CA VAL A 14 13.01 2.24 -0.75
C VAL A 14 12.61 1.30 0.37
N ARG A 15 13.58 0.82 1.15
CA ARG A 15 13.31 0.05 2.36
C ARG A 15 12.46 0.85 3.33
N GLY A 16 11.32 0.36 3.65
CA GLY A 16 10.45 0.87 4.72
C GLY A 16 9.33 -0.13 4.93
N HIS A 17 9.13 -0.47 6.17
CA HIS A 17 8.08 -1.36 6.68
C HIS A 17 6.82 -1.35 5.81
N THR A 18 6.32 -2.53 5.54
CA THR A 18 5.16 -2.88 4.72
C THR A 18 4.10 -1.78 4.67
N LEU A 19 4.04 -1.07 3.56
CA LEU A 19 3.07 -0.01 3.34
C LEU A 19 2.26 -0.38 2.10
N PHE A 20 1.20 -1.15 2.32
CA PHE A 20 0.19 -1.32 1.30
C PHE A 20 -0.74 -0.11 1.30
N PRO A 21 -1.10 0.44 0.15
CA PRO A 21 -2.18 1.43 0.06
C PRO A 21 -3.49 0.68 0.26
N THR A 22 -4.25 1.06 1.25
CA THR A 22 -5.19 0.16 1.88
C THR A 22 -6.53 0.84 1.98
N VAL A 23 -7.58 0.20 1.52
CA VAL A 23 -8.91 0.40 2.09
C VAL A 23 -8.93 -0.40 3.37
N ILE A 24 -8.76 0.25 4.50
CA ILE A 24 -8.68 -0.38 5.81
C ILE A 24 -9.98 -0.09 6.57
N PHE A 25 -10.53 -1.12 7.20
CA PHE A 25 -11.74 -1.02 8.00
C PHE A 25 -11.39 -0.72 9.45
N VAL A 26 -11.98 0.34 10.02
CA VAL A 26 -11.81 0.70 11.43
C VAL A 26 -13.07 0.32 12.20
N ALA A 27 -12.94 -0.53 13.19
CA ALA A 27 -13.98 -0.78 14.16
C ALA A 27 -13.71 0.03 15.43
N LYS A 28 -14.56 1.01 15.75
CA LYS A 28 -14.52 1.75 17.02
C LYS A 28 -15.92 1.75 17.64
N ALA A 29 -16.02 1.24 18.86
CA ALA A 29 -17.23 1.32 19.64
C ALA A 29 -17.35 2.74 20.25
N SER A 30 -18.21 3.59 19.70
CA SER A 30 -19.01 4.62 20.38
C SER A 30 -19.58 5.66 19.40
N ASN A 31 -20.89 5.76 19.41
CA ASN A 31 -21.85 6.64 18.72
C ASN A 31 -22.42 6.11 17.39
N PRO A 32 -23.75 6.25 17.18
CA PRO A 32 -24.42 5.77 16.00
C PRO A 32 -24.02 6.62 14.80
N VAL A 33 -23.17 6.06 13.95
CA VAL A 33 -22.84 6.63 12.64
C VAL A 33 -23.59 5.80 11.61
N VAL A 34 -24.25 6.48 10.68
CA VAL A 34 -24.89 5.88 9.50
C VAL A 34 -23.86 4.99 8.81
N ILE A 35 -24.16 3.69 8.74
CA ILE A 35 -23.29 2.69 8.13
C ILE A 35 -23.31 2.94 6.62
N PRO A 36 -22.19 3.37 5.99
CA PRO A 36 -22.11 3.27 4.55
C PRO A 36 -22.16 1.79 4.17
N GLN A 37 -23.13 1.39 3.38
CA GLN A 37 -23.15 0.03 2.82
C GLN A 37 -21.84 -0.16 2.03
N LEU A 38 -21.18 -1.33 2.20
CA LEU A 38 -20.12 -1.72 1.28
C LEU A 38 -20.67 -1.58 -0.15
N PRO A 39 -19.93 -0.91 -1.06
CA PRO A 39 -20.35 -0.84 -2.44
C PRO A 39 -20.52 -2.27 -2.97
N SER A 40 -21.70 -2.55 -3.52
CA SER A 40 -21.94 -3.77 -4.29
C SER A 40 -20.90 -3.89 -5.43
N PRO A 41 -20.58 -5.08 -5.93
CA PRO A 41 -19.60 -5.29 -6.99
C PRO A 41 -20.11 -4.77 -8.35
N SER A 42 -20.15 -3.47 -8.51
CA SER A 42 -20.20 -2.76 -9.79
C SER A 42 -18.77 -2.39 -10.19
N PRO A 43 -18.47 -1.94 -11.43
CA PRO A 43 -17.10 -1.75 -11.90
C PRO A 43 -16.27 -1.05 -10.83
N ARG A 44 -15.28 -1.77 -10.29
CA ARG A 44 -14.61 -1.50 -9.01
C ARG A 44 -13.95 -0.13 -9.10
N ASN A 45 -14.60 0.90 -8.58
CA ASN A 45 -13.99 2.22 -8.46
C ASN A 45 -13.00 2.20 -7.28
N LEU A 46 -11.83 1.64 -7.54
CA LEU A 46 -10.79 1.52 -6.53
C LEU A 46 -10.20 2.91 -6.19
N PRO A 47 -9.79 3.15 -4.94
CA PRO A 47 -9.29 4.45 -4.49
C PRO A 47 -7.85 4.68 -4.98
N THR A 48 -7.67 4.83 -6.29
CA THR A 48 -6.38 5.14 -6.91
C THR A 48 -6.51 6.38 -7.81
N PRO A 49 -5.53 7.29 -7.81
CA PRO A 49 -5.47 8.40 -8.74
C PRO A 49 -4.98 7.98 -10.13
N VAL A 50 -4.59 6.72 -10.32
CA VAL A 50 -4.05 6.23 -11.58
C VAL A 50 -5.19 6.05 -12.60
N ARG A 51 -5.06 6.71 -13.73
CA ARG A 51 -5.99 6.58 -14.86
C ARG A 51 -5.55 5.42 -15.74
N VAL A 52 -6.25 4.31 -15.63
CA VAL A 52 -5.86 3.04 -16.28
C VAL A 52 -5.79 3.18 -17.80
N GLU A 53 -6.72 3.93 -18.41
CA GLU A 53 -6.72 4.17 -19.86
C GLU A 53 -5.45 4.93 -20.32
N ARG A 54 -4.99 5.89 -19.52
CA ARG A 54 -3.73 6.60 -19.81
C ARG A 54 -2.52 5.74 -19.55
N LEU A 55 -2.56 4.94 -18.49
CA LEU A 55 -1.48 4.01 -18.15
C LEU A 55 -1.28 3.00 -19.28
N SER A 56 -2.35 2.40 -19.81
CA SER A 56 -2.26 1.42 -20.90
C SER A 56 -1.57 2.01 -22.14
N PHE A 57 -1.87 3.25 -22.48
CA PHE A 57 -1.22 3.94 -23.60
C PHE A 57 0.26 4.24 -23.35
N LEU A 58 0.64 4.53 -22.10
CA LEU A 58 2.03 4.86 -21.72
C LEU A 58 2.91 3.61 -21.53
N LEU A 59 2.33 2.43 -21.48
CA LEU A 59 3.05 1.16 -21.33
C LEU A 59 3.45 0.55 -22.68
N ASP A 60 3.32 1.29 -23.78
CA ASP A 60 3.83 0.84 -25.07
C ASP A 60 5.34 0.55 -25.01
N GLY A 61 5.75 -0.60 -25.56
CA GLY A 61 7.12 -1.09 -25.50
C GLY A 61 7.50 -1.89 -24.25
N TYR A 62 6.60 -2.01 -23.24
CA TYR A 62 6.79 -2.93 -22.12
C TYR A 62 6.43 -4.37 -22.51
N THR A 63 6.93 -5.35 -21.73
CA THR A 63 6.55 -6.75 -21.92
C THR A 63 5.05 -6.94 -21.65
N HIS A 64 4.41 -7.82 -22.41
CA HIS A 64 2.97 -8.09 -22.28
C HIS A 64 2.58 -8.44 -20.84
N SER A 65 3.36 -9.30 -20.18
CA SER A 65 3.11 -9.69 -18.78
C SER A 65 3.17 -8.50 -17.81
N THR A 66 4.08 -7.54 -18.01
CA THR A 66 4.16 -6.33 -17.20
C THR A 66 2.95 -5.43 -17.43
N VAL A 67 2.54 -5.26 -18.68
CA VAL A 67 1.36 -4.47 -19.05
C VAL A 67 0.10 -5.08 -18.40
N GLU A 68 -0.09 -6.38 -18.58
CA GLU A 68 -1.23 -7.11 -18.03
C GLU A 68 -1.28 -7.02 -16.50
N PHE A 69 -0.16 -7.24 -15.82
CA PHE A 69 -0.05 -7.13 -14.38
C PHE A 69 -0.44 -5.73 -13.88
N LEU A 70 0.09 -4.68 -14.49
CA LEU A 70 -0.18 -3.29 -14.06
C LEU A 70 -1.63 -2.89 -14.36
N ILE A 71 -2.14 -3.19 -15.54
CA ILE A 71 -3.50 -2.84 -15.94
C ILE A 71 -4.52 -3.59 -15.07
N SER A 72 -4.33 -4.90 -14.89
CA SER A 72 -5.19 -5.70 -14.00
C SER A 72 -5.14 -5.20 -12.56
N GLY A 73 -3.94 -4.96 -12.03
CA GLY A 73 -3.77 -4.51 -10.65
C GLY A 73 -4.41 -3.14 -10.38
N PHE A 74 -4.28 -2.18 -11.30
CA PHE A 74 -4.94 -0.87 -11.14
C PHE A 74 -6.44 -0.89 -11.43
N THR A 75 -6.93 -1.89 -12.15
CA THR A 75 -8.36 -2.07 -12.44
C THR A 75 -9.08 -2.84 -11.34
N ASN A 76 -8.48 -3.92 -10.85
CA ASN A 76 -9.13 -4.89 -9.97
C ASN A 76 -8.58 -4.89 -8.53
N GLY A 77 -7.43 -4.27 -8.31
CA GLY A 77 -6.63 -4.35 -7.09
C GLY A 77 -5.45 -5.32 -7.24
N PHE A 78 -4.40 -5.06 -6.48
CA PHE A 78 -3.23 -5.93 -6.39
C PHE A 78 -3.42 -6.91 -5.24
N PRO A 79 -3.29 -8.23 -5.47
CA PRO A 79 -3.42 -9.23 -4.43
C PRO A 79 -2.25 -9.11 -3.43
N ILE A 80 -2.53 -9.35 -2.15
CA ILE A 80 -1.50 -9.44 -1.09
C ILE A 80 -0.74 -10.75 -1.16
N HIS A 81 -1.26 -11.75 -1.87
CA HIS A 81 -0.72 -13.12 -1.95
C HIS A 81 -0.64 -13.83 -0.60
N PHE A 82 -1.56 -13.55 0.31
CA PHE A 82 -1.63 -14.23 1.59
C PHE A 82 -2.02 -15.69 1.40
N GLN A 83 -1.18 -16.61 1.90
CA GLN A 83 -1.39 -18.07 1.83
C GLN A 83 -1.66 -18.70 3.21
N GLY A 84 -1.77 -17.86 4.24
CA GLY A 84 -2.11 -18.32 5.58
C GLY A 84 -3.59 -18.67 5.73
N VAL A 85 -3.96 -19.10 6.92
CA VAL A 85 -5.36 -19.42 7.24
C VAL A 85 -6.15 -18.13 7.42
N HIS A 86 -7.18 -17.93 6.59
CA HIS A 86 -8.14 -16.83 6.73
C HIS A 86 -9.02 -17.07 7.96
N GLN A 87 -8.74 -16.35 9.04
CA GLN A 87 -9.47 -16.42 10.29
C GLN A 87 -9.63 -15.05 10.92
N SER A 88 -10.70 -14.87 11.70
CA SER A 88 -10.88 -13.63 12.46
C SER A 88 -9.87 -13.57 13.61
N ARG A 89 -9.15 -12.46 13.71
CA ARG A 89 -8.21 -12.16 14.79
C ARG A 89 -8.33 -10.72 15.21
N THR A 90 -8.04 -10.45 16.48
CA THR A 90 -8.01 -9.09 17.01
C THR A 90 -6.78 -8.92 17.86
N ALA A 91 -5.96 -7.92 17.52
CA ALA A 91 -4.82 -7.51 18.32
C ALA A 91 -5.04 -6.12 18.92
N LYS A 92 -4.56 -5.92 20.15
CA LYS A 92 -4.60 -4.61 20.81
C LYS A 92 -3.58 -3.68 20.16
N ASN A 93 -3.90 -2.39 20.10
CA ASN A 93 -2.99 -1.37 19.62
C ASN A 93 -1.72 -1.28 20.46
N LEU A 94 -0.63 -0.85 19.84
CA LEU A 94 0.64 -0.63 20.52
C LEU A 94 0.53 0.53 21.52
N LEU A 95 1.35 0.51 22.57
CA LEU A 95 1.41 1.58 23.57
C LEU A 95 1.58 2.96 22.92
N SER A 96 2.41 3.07 21.90
CA SER A 96 2.62 4.33 21.18
C SER A 96 1.34 4.91 20.57
N ALA A 97 0.40 4.07 20.15
CA ALA A 97 -0.90 4.54 19.66
C ALA A 97 -1.83 4.90 20.83
N LEU A 98 -1.80 4.12 21.92
CA LEU A 98 -2.60 4.36 23.11
C LEU A 98 -2.20 5.66 23.82
N ASP A 99 -0.90 5.96 23.85
CA ASP A 99 -0.34 7.18 24.44
C ASP A 99 -0.57 8.43 23.55
N ASN A 100 -0.89 8.24 22.27
CA ASN A 100 -1.08 9.34 21.33
C ASN A 100 -2.39 9.22 20.53
N PRO A 101 -3.56 9.11 21.18
CA PRO A 101 -4.84 8.87 20.51
C PRO A 101 -5.21 9.97 19.52
N SER A 102 -4.97 11.23 19.85
CA SER A 102 -5.26 12.37 18.97
C SER A 102 -4.45 12.32 17.66
N ALA A 103 -3.20 11.83 17.73
CA ALA A 103 -2.38 11.64 16.54
C ALA A 103 -2.94 10.51 15.65
N VAL A 104 -3.38 9.41 16.26
CA VAL A 104 -4.04 8.29 15.56
C VAL A 104 -5.30 8.80 14.88
N ASP A 105 -6.22 9.42 15.63
CA ASP A 105 -7.51 9.90 15.12
C ASP A 105 -7.32 10.90 13.95
N SER A 106 -6.39 11.84 14.09
CA SER A 106 -6.07 12.80 13.03
C SER A 106 -5.57 12.12 11.75
N LYS A 107 -4.80 11.02 11.87
CA LYS A 107 -4.32 10.27 10.70
C LYS A 107 -5.42 9.44 10.07
N LEU A 108 -6.21 8.73 10.87
CA LEU A 108 -7.33 7.93 10.39
C LEU A 108 -8.36 8.81 9.67
N LYS A 109 -8.69 9.98 10.25
CA LYS A 109 -9.60 10.95 9.61
C LYS A 109 -9.13 11.35 8.22
N LYS A 110 -7.84 11.65 8.04
CA LYS A 110 -7.27 11.97 6.72
C LYS A 110 -7.37 10.83 5.71
N GLU A 111 -7.24 9.59 6.17
CA GLU A 111 -7.38 8.43 5.30
C GLU A 111 -8.85 8.18 4.91
N LEU A 112 -9.79 8.41 5.85
CA LEU A 112 -11.23 8.36 5.60
C LEU A 112 -11.66 9.44 4.60
N GLU A 113 -11.23 10.70 4.80
CA GLU A 113 -11.50 11.81 3.89
C GLU A 113 -10.95 11.57 2.49
N ALA A 114 -9.82 10.87 2.39
CA ALA A 114 -9.21 10.48 1.12
C ALA A 114 -9.80 9.18 0.53
N GLN A 115 -10.84 8.62 1.13
CA GLN A 115 -11.52 7.39 0.71
C GLN A 115 -10.60 6.16 0.61
N ARG A 116 -9.47 6.17 1.32
CA ARG A 116 -8.52 5.05 1.40
C ARG A 116 -8.79 4.15 2.61
N LEU A 117 -9.71 4.53 3.46
CA LEU A 117 -10.14 3.81 4.64
C LEU A 117 -11.66 3.80 4.67
N ALA A 118 -12.26 2.67 4.99
CA ALA A 118 -13.69 2.54 5.23
C ALA A 118 -13.99 2.40 6.72
N GLY A 119 -15.08 2.97 7.17
CA GLY A 119 -15.54 2.96 8.57
C GLY A 119 -15.74 4.37 9.12
N PRO A 120 -15.81 4.54 10.46
CA PRO A 120 -15.73 3.47 11.46
C PRO A 120 -16.97 2.55 11.47
N PHE A 121 -16.77 1.27 11.74
CA PHE A 121 -17.83 0.29 11.88
C PHE A 121 -18.02 -0.09 13.35
N GLN A 122 -19.25 -0.42 13.76
CA GLN A 122 -19.56 -0.89 15.12
C GLN A 122 -19.13 -2.35 15.34
N SER A 123 -19.10 -3.14 14.28
CA SER A 123 -18.64 -4.53 14.27
C SER A 123 -17.84 -4.80 13.00
N PRO A 124 -17.01 -5.85 12.96
CA PRO A 124 -16.27 -6.22 11.76
C PRO A 124 -17.21 -6.33 10.55
N PRO A 125 -16.94 -5.60 9.46
CA PRO A 125 -17.82 -5.55 8.29
C PRO A 125 -17.68 -6.77 7.38
N LEU A 126 -16.64 -7.59 7.60
CA LEU A 126 -16.31 -8.79 6.82
C LEU A 126 -16.09 -9.98 7.76
N SER A 127 -16.24 -11.19 7.24
CA SER A 127 -15.94 -12.44 7.97
C SER A 127 -15.29 -13.43 6.99
N PRO A 128 -14.07 -13.91 7.28
CA PRO A 128 -13.23 -13.58 8.43
C PRO A 128 -12.69 -12.15 8.39
N PHE A 129 -12.30 -11.60 9.56
CA PHE A 129 -11.76 -10.25 9.66
C PHE A 129 -10.57 -10.20 10.62
N TRP A 130 -9.43 -9.76 10.11
CA TRP A 130 -8.16 -9.73 10.84
C TRP A 130 -7.79 -8.30 11.21
N ILE A 131 -7.82 -8.00 12.52
CA ILE A 131 -7.46 -6.70 13.06
C ILE A 131 -6.01 -6.74 13.55
N SER A 132 -5.15 -5.98 12.89
CA SER A 132 -3.74 -5.80 13.26
C SER A 132 -3.55 -4.50 14.06
N PRO A 133 -2.50 -4.44 14.94
CA PRO A 133 -2.29 -3.28 15.79
C PRO A 133 -1.99 -2.00 15.03
N LEU A 134 -2.46 -0.87 15.55
CA LEU A 134 -1.95 0.45 15.20
C LEU A 134 -0.80 0.85 16.13
N GLY A 135 0.13 1.61 15.60
CA GLY A 135 1.18 2.28 16.33
C GLY A 135 1.45 3.66 15.73
N VAL A 136 2.18 4.51 16.45
CA VAL A 136 2.70 5.76 15.90
C VAL A 136 4.19 5.89 16.16
N VAL A 137 4.90 6.48 15.20
CA VAL A 137 6.34 6.77 15.28
C VAL A 137 6.54 8.27 15.06
N PRO A 138 7.31 8.95 15.93
CA PRO A 138 7.65 10.35 15.74
C PRO A 138 8.36 10.57 14.39
N LYS A 139 8.06 11.68 13.75
CA LYS A 139 8.82 12.16 12.60
C LYS A 139 9.98 13.06 13.06
N LYS A 140 10.82 13.48 12.10
CA LYS A 140 11.90 14.45 12.35
C LYS A 140 11.37 15.81 12.82
N VAL A 141 10.15 16.18 12.42
CA VAL A 141 9.49 17.41 12.86
C VAL A 141 8.81 17.16 14.21
N PRO A 142 9.14 17.91 15.26
CA PRO A 142 8.51 17.76 16.58
C PRO A 142 6.99 17.86 16.51
N GLY A 143 6.30 16.98 17.23
CA GLY A 143 4.83 16.92 17.25
C GLY A 143 4.19 16.23 16.06
N GLU A 144 4.96 15.85 15.04
CA GLU A 144 4.45 15.06 13.93
C GLU A 144 4.69 13.57 14.12
N PHE A 145 3.66 12.77 13.77
CA PHE A 145 3.70 11.32 13.87
C PHE A 145 3.42 10.67 12.51
N ARG A 146 3.98 9.47 12.33
CA ARG A 146 3.62 8.52 11.27
C ARG A 146 2.77 7.43 11.89
N LEU A 147 1.59 7.19 11.35
CA LEU A 147 0.76 6.04 11.70
C LEU A 147 1.37 4.77 11.10
N ILE A 148 1.40 3.71 11.90
CA ILE A 148 1.83 2.38 11.50
C ILE A 148 0.66 1.42 11.68
N HIS A 149 0.33 0.67 10.63
CA HIS A 149 -0.48 -0.53 10.69
C HIS A 149 0.48 -1.74 10.75
N HIS A 150 0.51 -2.43 11.88
CA HIS A 150 1.57 -3.41 12.17
C HIS A 150 1.20 -4.81 11.67
N LEU A 151 1.27 -5.01 10.36
CA LEU A 151 0.93 -6.27 9.70
C LEU A 151 1.93 -7.42 9.96
N SER A 152 3.03 -7.16 10.69
CA SER A 152 4.00 -8.19 11.14
C SER A 152 3.82 -8.57 12.61
N PHE A 153 2.65 -8.36 13.20
CA PHE A 153 2.36 -8.71 14.58
C PHE A 153 1.15 -9.66 14.69
N PRO A 154 1.23 -10.70 15.54
CA PRO A 154 2.40 -11.17 16.27
C PRO A 154 3.38 -11.90 15.34
N LYS A 155 4.67 -11.87 15.68
CA LYS A 155 5.71 -12.57 14.89
C LYS A 155 5.40 -14.07 14.76
N GLY A 156 5.55 -14.62 13.57
CA GLY A 156 5.28 -16.02 13.24
C GLY A 156 3.80 -16.36 13.04
N ALA A 157 2.89 -15.38 13.20
CA ALA A 157 1.44 -15.57 13.00
C ALA A 157 0.75 -14.25 12.63
N SER A 158 1.38 -13.46 11.79
CA SER A 158 0.89 -12.18 11.29
C SER A 158 0.44 -12.26 9.83
N VAL A 159 -0.16 -11.21 9.32
CA VAL A 159 -0.50 -11.14 7.89
C VAL A 159 0.76 -11.29 7.04
N ASN A 160 1.84 -10.56 7.38
CA ASN A 160 3.09 -10.64 6.62
C ASN A 160 3.77 -12.02 6.68
N ASP A 161 3.62 -12.75 7.78
CA ASP A 161 4.16 -14.12 7.88
C ASP A 161 3.44 -15.12 6.96
N GLY A 162 2.22 -14.79 6.54
CA GLY A 162 1.45 -15.59 5.59
C GLY A 162 1.71 -15.25 4.12
N ILE A 163 2.59 -14.28 3.83
CA ILE A 163 2.94 -13.91 2.46
C ILE A 163 4.28 -14.58 2.09
N PRO A 164 4.32 -15.39 1.02
CA PRO A 164 5.55 -16.06 0.59
C PRO A 164 6.68 -15.09 0.27
N PRO A 165 7.95 -15.45 0.61
CA PRO A 165 9.11 -14.57 0.39
C PRO A 165 9.30 -14.09 -1.04
N GLU A 166 8.92 -14.87 -2.03
CA GLU A 166 8.98 -14.52 -3.46
C GLU A 166 8.10 -13.33 -3.81
N HIS A 167 7.03 -13.07 -3.06
CA HIS A 167 6.14 -11.92 -3.23
C HIS A 167 6.56 -10.71 -2.39
N THR A 168 7.53 -10.87 -1.47
CA THR A 168 8.00 -9.80 -0.59
C THR A 168 9.42 -9.35 -0.90
N SER A 169 10.13 -10.07 -1.76
CA SER A 169 11.51 -9.76 -2.13
C SER A 169 11.56 -8.63 -3.15
N VAL A 170 12.27 -7.56 -2.80
CA VAL A 170 12.48 -6.41 -3.70
C VAL A 170 13.96 -6.23 -3.95
N HIS A 171 14.34 -6.20 -5.23
CA HIS A 171 15.69 -5.87 -5.64
C HIS A 171 15.79 -4.36 -5.88
N TYR A 172 16.64 -3.70 -5.11
CA TYR A 172 16.88 -2.28 -5.24
C TYR A 172 18.02 -2.00 -6.20
N ALA A 173 17.86 -0.97 -7.04
CA ALA A 173 19.00 -0.42 -7.75
C ALA A 173 20.00 0.16 -6.73
N THR A 174 21.28 -0.12 -6.96
CA THR A 174 22.37 0.36 -6.10
C THR A 174 22.92 1.68 -6.62
N ILE A 175 23.61 2.43 -5.75
CA ILE A 175 24.35 3.64 -6.17
C ILE A 175 25.42 3.25 -7.18
N ASP A 176 26.10 2.12 -7.01
CA ASP A 176 27.10 1.64 -7.94
C ASP A 176 26.50 1.36 -9.32
N GLY A 177 25.31 0.74 -9.37
CA GLY A 177 24.57 0.57 -10.62
C GLY A 177 24.22 1.89 -11.30
N ALA A 178 23.84 2.91 -10.54
CA ALA A 178 23.60 4.26 -11.08
C ALA A 178 24.89 4.90 -11.61
N ILE A 179 26.01 4.76 -10.90
CA ILE A 179 27.33 5.23 -11.34
C ILE A 179 27.74 4.57 -12.66
N GLU A 180 27.55 3.27 -12.79
CA GLU A 180 27.87 2.55 -14.04
C GLU A 180 27.00 3.00 -15.23
N LEU A 181 25.73 3.32 -14.98
CA LEU A 181 24.85 3.90 -16.01
C LEU A 181 25.34 5.29 -16.46
N ILE A 182 25.74 6.14 -15.51
CA ILE A 182 26.29 7.47 -15.79
C ILE A 182 27.58 7.36 -16.61
N LYS A 183 28.51 6.49 -16.21
CA LYS A 183 29.75 6.24 -16.96
C LYS A 183 29.49 5.80 -18.39
N ARG A 184 28.49 4.89 -18.59
CA ARG A 184 28.11 4.42 -19.93
C ARG A 184 27.46 5.50 -20.77
N ALA A 185 26.67 6.38 -20.16
CA ALA A 185 26.05 7.52 -20.85
C ALA A 185 27.06 8.60 -21.27
N GLY A 186 28.21 8.68 -20.58
CA GLY A 186 29.29 9.54 -20.90
C GLY A 186 29.14 10.98 -20.39
N PRO A 187 30.18 11.83 -20.67
CA PRO A 187 30.19 13.22 -20.26
C PRO A 187 29.02 14.02 -20.85
N GLY A 188 28.41 14.88 -20.03
CA GLY A 188 27.28 15.72 -20.45
C GLY A 188 25.92 15.02 -20.45
N CYS A 189 25.82 13.80 -19.92
CA CYS A 189 24.52 13.14 -19.79
C CYS A 189 23.60 13.89 -18.81
N PHE A 190 22.29 13.88 -19.11
CA PHE A 190 21.29 14.47 -18.23
C PHE A 190 20.88 13.46 -17.16
N LEU A 191 20.72 13.96 -15.93
CA LEU A 191 20.20 13.20 -14.80
C LEU A 191 18.87 13.81 -14.36
N ALA A 192 17.89 12.96 -14.10
CA ALA A 192 16.61 13.36 -13.54
C ALA A 192 16.33 12.55 -12.28
N LYS A 193 15.74 13.21 -11.28
CA LYS A 193 15.24 12.57 -10.06
C LYS A 193 13.76 12.85 -9.95
N THR A 194 12.97 11.79 -9.77
CA THR A 194 11.54 11.86 -9.51
C THR A 194 11.23 11.21 -8.18
N ASP A 195 10.22 11.74 -7.48
CA ASP A 195 9.67 11.12 -6.26
C ASP A 195 8.16 11.14 -6.35
N ILE A 196 7.54 10.01 -6.07
CA ILE A 196 6.08 9.89 -6.11
C ILE A 196 5.55 10.09 -4.70
N LYS A 197 4.86 11.22 -4.49
CA LYS A 197 4.22 11.51 -3.21
C LYS A 197 3.20 10.42 -2.85
N ASN A 198 3.37 9.83 -1.66
CA ASN A 198 2.52 8.75 -1.18
C ASN A 198 2.46 7.53 -2.13
N ALA A 199 3.57 7.16 -2.75
CA ALA A 199 3.67 6.12 -3.76
C ALA A 199 2.91 4.82 -3.38
N PHE A 200 3.06 4.37 -2.15
CA PHE A 200 2.36 3.16 -1.67
C PHE A 200 0.84 3.33 -1.58
N ARG A 201 0.33 4.56 -1.49
CA ARG A 201 -1.10 4.85 -1.32
C ARG A 201 -1.84 5.05 -2.63
N ILE A 202 -1.16 4.90 -3.74
CA ILE A 202 -1.78 4.94 -5.07
C ILE A 202 -2.06 3.55 -5.64
N ILE A 203 -1.48 2.52 -5.03
CA ILE A 203 -1.63 1.11 -5.45
C ILE A 203 -2.85 0.54 -4.72
N PRO A 204 -3.95 0.21 -5.39
CA PRO A 204 -5.13 -0.35 -4.74
C PRO A 204 -4.91 -1.82 -4.39
N ILE A 205 -5.51 -2.26 -3.29
CA ILE A 205 -5.52 -3.67 -2.88
C ILE A 205 -6.74 -4.36 -3.47
N ASP A 206 -6.59 -5.64 -3.80
CA ASP A 206 -7.71 -6.48 -4.20
C ASP A 206 -8.76 -6.51 -3.07
N PRO A 207 -10.04 -6.22 -3.35
CA PRO A 207 -11.10 -6.26 -2.35
C PRO A 207 -11.25 -7.61 -1.62
N ASP A 208 -10.85 -8.71 -2.24
CA ASP A 208 -10.89 -10.03 -1.62
C ASP A 208 -9.91 -10.16 -0.44
N ASP A 209 -8.87 -9.31 -0.41
CA ASP A 209 -7.88 -9.24 0.68
C ASP A 209 -8.25 -8.24 1.80
N TYR A 210 -9.33 -7.46 1.66
CA TYR A 210 -9.71 -6.45 2.66
C TYR A 210 -9.94 -7.03 4.05
N GLY A 211 -10.39 -8.29 4.12
CA GLY A 211 -10.56 -9.00 5.38
C GLY A 211 -9.28 -9.15 6.22
N LEU A 212 -8.11 -9.02 5.61
CA LEU A 212 -6.78 -9.11 6.27
C LEU A 212 -6.29 -7.78 6.85
N LEU A 213 -6.96 -6.66 6.55
CA LEU A 213 -6.45 -5.31 6.75
C LEU A 213 -7.24 -4.49 7.77
N GLY A 214 -7.89 -5.16 8.70
CA GLY A 214 -8.62 -4.52 9.80
C GLY A 214 -7.71 -3.79 10.79
N MET A 215 -8.25 -2.70 11.38
CA MET A 215 -7.62 -1.94 12.46
C MET A 215 -8.67 -1.42 13.44
N GLN A 216 -8.27 -1.08 14.66
CA GLN A 216 -9.16 -0.55 15.71
C GLN A 216 -8.48 0.60 16.48
#